data_8ec0a8136813a8069d0eb5459e996a1b
#
_entry.id   8ec0a8136813a8069d0eb5459e996a1b
#
_cell.length_a   1.000
_cell.length_b   1.000
_cell.length_c   1.000
_cell.angle_alpha   90.00
_cell.angle_beta   90.00
_cell.angle_gamma   90.00
#
_symmetry.space_group_name_H-M   'P 1'
#
loop_
_entity.id
_entity.type
_entity.pdbx_description
1 polymer ?
#
loop_
_entity_poly.entity_id
_entity_poly.type
_entity_poly.pdbx_seq_one_letter_code
_entity_poly.pdbx_strand_id
1 'polypeptide(L)'
;MSAALSFSASASEYEDGDVIVVLRPAEVSGGTVASSAFRAASFAASEGAWVKETYPELSESGSGLYTVIHSDTRDAKEFAEELKNNPEVLAASPNYRVYATTTPTETTVNATDTWGLFSIDAPSVWDTSTGSRNIYVAVIDTGIDYSNPDLADNINFAYSTGTDTHGHGTHVAGIIGAYGNNGVGVAGVNWRVQLIGVRALADNGGGTIADVINGINYVTDLIANKGVNIKAVNMSFETYISLVPSHDNFVKDPFWRALKDLDVLNKAVIVVAAGNYSQTVGQPTTKKQGNMIPGAGYYVYPASFEGIDNMITVGALNTDGSLANFSNKGANIAAPGVSILSTYLQSRTSCVKADGVSLHTISGTSMAAPFVSGAAALLASIKPDLTAYQLKRAILGGSRASSSEQVEASSGESIFNLSDAYDYQKTYAGNATLMPATPPTNTEYSDYTAHAVISKPSYYEEYKNGDGGSDSSSGGGGGGCNAGSGFFAVGIFAPFVMYVKRRKINI
;
A
#
# COMPACT_ATOMS: atom_id res chain seq x y z
N MET A 1 -48.67 13.99 -10.79
CA MET A 1 -47.56 14.09 -9.82
C MET A 1 -47.12 12.67 -9.47
N SER A 2 -46.11 12.18 -10.12
CA SER A 2 -45.50 10.87 -9.83
C SER A 2 -44.09 11.15 -9.29
N ALA A 3 -43.93 10.94 -8.00
CA ALA A 3 -42.60 11.04 -7.36
C ALA A 3 -41.81 9.80 -7.71
N ALA A 4 -40.84 9.96 -8.56
CA ALA A 4 -39.80 8.94 -8.80
C ALA A 4 -38.88 8.93 -7.59
N LEU A 5 -38.96 7.90 -6.75
CA LEU A 5 -37.98 7.56 -5.75
C LEU A 5 -36.74 7.03 -6.48
N SER A 6 -35.74 7.89 -6.65
CA SER A 6 -34.41 7.46 -7.07
C SER A 6 -33.70 6.83 -5.86
N PHE A 7 -33.70 5.52 -5.77
CA PHE A 7 -32.76 4.80 -4.93
C PHE A 7 -31.38 4.91 -5.58
N SER A 8 -30.51 5.79 -5.07
CA SER A 8 -29.09 5.65 -5.29
C SER A 8 -28.60 4.51 -4.40
N ALA A 9 -28.33 3.35 -4.98
CA ALA A 9 -27.60 2.31 -4.28
C ALA A 9 -26.24 2.89 -3.89
N SER A 10 -25.97 3.09 -2.61
CA SER A 10 -24.62 3.36 -2.13
C SER A 10 -23.77 2.14 -2.49
N ALA A 11 -22.60 2.35 -3.09
CA ALA A 11 -21.65 1.25 -3.30
C ALA A 11 -21.39 0.59 -1.94
N SER A 12 -21.47 -0.75 -1.90
CA SER A 12 -21.17 -1.53 -0.69
C SER A 12 -19.73 -1.26 -0.25
N GLU A 13 -19.50 -1.17 1.06
CA GLU A 13 -18.16 -0.97 1.67
C GLU A 13 -17.27 -2.19 1.46
N TYR A 14 -17.86 -3.33 1.21
CA TYR A 14 -17.22 -4.64 1.04
C TYR A 14 -17.88 -5.40 -0.12
N GLU A 15 -17.24 -6.48 -0.55
CA GLU A 15 -17.82 -7.40 -1.52
C GLU A 15 -18.99 -8.15 -0.87
N ASP A 16 -20.17 -8.09 -1.50
CA ASP A 16 -21.39 -8.70 -0.96
C ASP A 16 -21.19 -10.20 -0.76
N GLY A 17 -21.50 -10.68 0.46
CA GLY A 17 -21.40 -12.09 0.84
C GLY A 17 -19.97 -12.63 1.03
N ASP A 18 -18.94 -11.85 0.74
CA ASP A 18 -17.54 -12.29 0.84
C ASP A 18 -16.98 -12.05 2.25
N VAL A 19 -16.46 -13.11 2.87
CA VAL A 19 -15.78 -13.04 4.17
C VAL A 19 -14.38 -13.64 4.06
N ILE A 20 -13.39 -12.88 4.52
CA ILE A 20 -12.03 -13.39 4.72
C ILE A 20 -12.01 -14.13 6.05
N VAL A 21 -11.60 -15.39 6.03
CA VAL A 21 -11.52 -16.26 7.21
C VAL A 21 -10.10 -16.77 7.38
N VAL A 22 -9.60 -16.75 8.62
CA VAL A 22 -8.36 -17.43 9.00
C VAL A 22 -8.74 -18.60 9.89
N LEU A 23 -8.55 -19.82 9.39
CA LEU A 23 -8.78 -21.03 10.16
C LEU A 23 -7.57 -21.38 11.01
N ARG A 24 -7.77 -21.93 12.21
CA ARG A 24 -6.69 -22.39 13.09
C ARG A 24 -5.80 -23.39 12.35
N PRO A 25 -4.49 -23.45 12.66
CA PRO A 25 -3.64 -24.52 12.13
C PRO A 25 -4.21 -25.90 12.46
N ALA A 26 -4.08 -26.84 11.53
CA ALA A 26 -4.42 -28.23 11.84
C ALA A 26 -3.39 -28.81 12.81
N GLU A 27 -3.81 -29.55 13.81
CA GLU A 27 -2.90 -30.22 14.79
C GLU A 27 -2.05 -31.34 14.16
N VAL A 28 -2.23 -31.62 12.86
CA VAL A 28 -1.55 -32.72 12.16
C VAL A 28 -0.41 -32.18 11.32
N SER A 29 0.81 -32.52 11.70
CA SER A 29 2.01 -32.27 10.91
C SER A 29 1.94 -32.96 9.53
N GLY A 30 2.10 -32.20 8.45
CA GLY A 30 2.28 -32.73 7.10
C GLY A 30 1.13 -32.53 6.11
N GLY A 31 0.32 -31.51 6.26
CA GLY A 31 -0.68 -31.12 5.26
C GLY A 31 -0.05 -30.54 3.99
N THR A 32 -0.39 -31.12 2.83
CA THR A 32 -0.03 -30.56 1.52
C THR A 32 -0.98 -29.43 1.13
N VAL A 33 -0.63 -28.62 0.11
CA VAL A 33 -1.50 -27.55 -0.45
C VAL A 33 -2.90 -28.11 -0.80
N ALA A 34 -2.98 -29.35 -1.32
CA ALA A 34 -4.25 -30.02 -1.59
C ALA A 34 -5.09 -30.24 -0.32
N SER A 35 -4.45 -30.49 0.84
CA SER A 35 -5.15 -30.62 2.13
C SER A 35 -5.72 -29.29 2.65
N SER A 36 -5.02 -28.20 2.40
CA SER A 36 -5.47 -26.84 2.76
C SER A 36 -6.72 -26.45 1.98
N ALA A 37 -6.72 -26.66 0.65
CA ALA A 37 -7.88 -26.40 -0.19
C ALA A 37 -9.10 -27.27 0.20
N PHE A 38 -8.87 -28.55 0.50
CA PHE A 38 -9.93 -29.45 0.95
C PHE A 38 -10.50 -28.99 2.31
N ARG A 39 -9.64 -28.58 3.22
CA ARG A 39 -10.06 -28.10 4.54
C ARG A 39 -10.88 -26.81 4.44
N ALA A 40 -10.43 -25.84 3.61
CA ALA A 40 -11.18 -24.62 3.34
C ALA A 40 -12.56 -24.93 2.76
N ALA A 41 -12.63 -25.84 1.77
CA ALA A 41 -13.88 -26.22 1.16
C ALA A 41 -14.84 -26.95 2.14
N SER A 42 -14.31 -27.82 2.99
CA SER A 42 -15.09 -28.51 4.03
C SER A 42 -15.65 -27.53 5.06
N PHE A 43 -14.82 -26.59 5.50
CA PHE A 43 -15.25 -25.51 6.42
C PHE A 43 -16.33 -24.64 5.78
N ALA A 44 -16.09 -24.13 4.56
CA ALA A 44 -17.07 -23.29 3.88
C ALA A 44 -18.43 -24.02 3.72
N ALA A 45 -18.40 -25.29 3.33
CA ALA A 45 -19.62 -26.08 3.18
C ALA A 45 -20.37 -26.28 4.52
N SER A 46 -19.65 -26.48 5.65
CA SER A 46 -20.27 -26.58 6.98
C SER A 46 -20.97 -25.31 7.41
N GLU A 47 -20.47 -24.16 6.95
CA GLU A 47 -21.05 -22.85 7.20
C GLU A 47 -22.08 -22.42 6.15
N GLY A 48 -22.46 -23.30 5.21
CA GLY A 48 -23.42 -22.97 4.14
C GLY A 48 -22.88 -21.89 3.17
N ALA A 49 -21.60 -21.95 2.90
CA ALA A 49 -20.87 -21.06 2.00
C ALA A 49 -20.00 -21.88 1.03
N TRP A 50 -19.33 -21.21 0.10
CA TRP A 50 -18.37 -21.83 -0.79
C TRP A 50 -17.07 -21.02 -0.82
N VAL A 51 -15.95 -21.67 -1.15
CA VAL A 51 -14.64 -21.05 -1.21
C VAL A 51 -14.51 -20.27 -2.52
N LYS A 52 -14.24 -18.98 -2.41
CA LYS A 52 -13.89 -18.12 -3.54
C LYS A 52 -12.40 -18.17 -3.83
N GLU A 53 -11.59 -18.12 -2.78
CA GLU A 53 -10.14 -18.12 -2.88
C GLU A 53 -9.50 -18.71 -1.61
N THR A 54 -8.32 -19.32 -1.74
CA THR A 54 -7.53 -19.84 -0.62
C THR A 54 -6.08 -19.44 -0.81
N TYR A 55 -5.42 -19.01 0.26
CA TYR A 55 -4.03 -18.56 0.26
C TYR A 55 -3.15 -19.61 0.97
N PRO A 56 -2.64 -20.62 0.23
CA PRO A 56 -1.91 -21.73 0.86
C PRO A 56 -0.58 -21.32 1.49
N GLU A 57 0.09 -20.29 0.97
CA GLU A 57 1.38 -19.82 1.47
C GLU A 57 1.30 -19.33 2.92
N LEU A 58 0.19 -18.68 3.30
CA LEU A 58 -0.04 -18.26 4.68
C LEU A 58 -0.27 -19.44 5.61
N SER A 59 -0.88 -20.49 5.08
CA SER A 59 -1.18 -21.69 5.85
C SER A 59 0.08 -22.46 6.24
N GLU A 60 1.13 -22.35 5.42
CA GLU A 60 2.43 -23.01 5.67
C GLU A 60 3.26 -22.23 6.71
N SER A 61 3.01 -20.95 6.92
CA SER A 61 3.67 -20.14 7.96
C SER A 61 3.21 -20.49 9.39
N GLY A 62 2.16 -21.33 9.54
CA GLY A 62 1.61 -21.71 10.84
C GLY A 62 0.66 -20.67 11.46
N SER A 63 0.46 -19.52 10.83
CA SER A 63 -0.45 -18.48 11.31
C SER A 63 -1.93 -18.79 11.08
N GLY A 64 -2.24 -19.85 10.32
CA GLY A 64 -3.58 -20.30 10.00
C GLY A 64 -3.82 -20.44 8.50
N LEU A 65 -4.96 -21.02 8.12
CA LEU A 65 -5.37 -21.13 6.72
C LEU A 65 -6.22 -19.91 6.35
N TYR A 66 -5.69 -19.02 5.51
CA TYR A 66 -6.43 -17.89 4.98
C TYR A 66 -7.29 -18.32 3.78
N THR A 67 -8.54 -17.98 3.80
CA THR A 67 -9.49 -18.26 2.71
C THR A 67 -10.54 -17.15 2.61
N VAL A 68 -10.99 -16.86 1.40
CA VAL A 68 -12.20 -16.07 1.16
C VAL A 68 -13.33 -17.05 0.89
N ILE A 69 -14.38 -16.96 1.70
CA ILE A 69 -15.62 -17.73 1.51
C ILE A 69 -16.76 -16.79 1.16
N HIS A 70 -17.69 -17.28 0.36
CA HIS A 70 -18.85 -16.52 -0.10
C HIS A 70 -20.15 -17.18 0.31
N SER A 71 -21.10 -16.37 0.74
CA SER A 71 -22.48 -16.77 0.99
C SER A 71 -23.44 -15.96 0.11
N ASP A 72 -24.27 -16.62 -0.67
CA ASP A 72 -25.26 -15.96 -1.52
C ASP A 72 -26.45 -15.37 -0.72
N THR A 73 -26.55 -15.66 0.58
CA THR A 73 -27.75 -15.37 1.38
C THR A 73 -27.50 -14.55 2.61
N ARG A 74 -26.24 -14.33 3.02
CA ARG A 74 -25.86 -13.59 4.24
C ARG A 74 -25.13 -12.30 3.90
N ASP A 75 -25.40 -11.25 4.66
CA ASP A 75 -24.55 -10.05 4.66
C ASP A 75 -23.16 -10.41 5.16
N ALA A 76 -22.12 -9.91 4.49
CA ALA A 76 -20.73 -10.27 4.79
C ALA A 76 -20.32 -9.86 6.21
N LYS A 77 -20.84 -8.74 6.74
CA LYS A 77 -20.52 -8.25 8.08
C LYS A 77 -21.16 -9.12 9.16
N GLU A 78 -22.44 -9.46 8.99
CA GLU A 78 -23.16 -10.34 9.92
C GLU A 78 -22.50 -11.74 9.91
N PHE A 79 -22.19 -12.26 8.73
CA PHE A 79 -21.55 -13.56 8.56
C PHE A 79 -20.14 -13.59 9.19
N ALA A 80 -19.34 -12.54 9.02
CA ALA A 80 -18.03 -12.46 9.66
C ALA A 80 -18.15 -12.46 11.20
N GLU A 81 -19.13 -11.75 11.78
CA GLU A 81 -19.35 -11.74 13.23
C GLU A 81 -19.81 -13.13 13.76
N GLU A 82 -20.64 -13.85 13.01
CA GLU A 82 -21.02 -15.23 13.35
C GLU A 82 -19.78 -16.14 13.38
N LEU A 83 -18.94 -16.06 12.33
CA LEU A 83 -17.76 -16.90 12.18
C LEU A 83 -16.69 -16.68 13.27
N LYS A 84 -16.58 -15.48 13.84
CA LYS A 84 -15.67 -15.20 14.97
C LYS A 84 -15.98 -16.05 16.21
N ASN A 85 -17.19 -16.58 16.33
CA ASN A 85 -17.59 -17.45 17.44
C ASN A 85 -17.31 -18.93 17.14
N ASN A 86 -16.93 -19.30 15.91
CA ASN A 86 -16.60 -20.67 15.56
C ASN A 86 -15.21 -21.04 16.10
N PRO A 87 -15.06 -22.15 16.85
CA PRO A 87 -13.79 -22.54 17.48
C PRO A 87 -12.68 -22.86 16.46
N GLU A 88 -13.01 -23.16 15.20
CA GLU A 88 -12.05 -23.38 14.13
C GLU A 88 -11.51 -22.07 13.53
N VAL A 89 -12.13 -20.93 13.83
CA VAL A 89 -11.78 -19.64 13.28
C VAL A 89 -10.83 -18.88 14.22
N LEU A 90 -9.73 -18.38 13.68
CA LEU A 90 -8.82 -17.45 14.35
C LEU A 90 -9.26 -16.02 14.16
N ALA A 91 -9.68 -15.70 12.92
CA ALA A 91 -10.09 -14.35 12.53
C ALA A 91 -11.10 -14.42 11.38
N ALA A 92 -12.02 -13.46 11.34
CA ALA A 92 -12.93 -13.26 10.22
C ALA A 92 -13.26 -11.78 10.06
N SER A 93 -13.34 -11.33 8.81
CA SER A 93 -13.80 -9.98 8.47
C SER A 93 -14.49 -9.97 7.10
N PRO A 94 -15.40 -9.01 6.83
CA PRO A 94 -15.85 -8.76 5.47
C PRO A 94 -14.66 -8.48 4.55
N ASN A 95 -14.77 -8.81 3.27
CA ASN A 95 -13.78 -8.46 2.26
C ASN A 95 -13.97 -6.99 1.84
N TYR A 96 -13.43 -6.05 2.66
CA TYR A 96 -13.55 -4.62 2.43
C TYR A 96 -12.83 -4.17 1.17
N ARG A 97 -13.38 -3.14 0.51
CA ARG A 97 -12.78 -2.47 -0.63
C ARG A 97 -11.66 -1.54 -0.19
N VAL A 98 -10.59 -1.48 -0.96
CA VAL A 98 -9.47 -0.54 -0.78
C VAL A 98 -9.34 0.35 -2.01
N TYR A 99 -8.81 1.58 -1.83
CA TYR A 99 -8.70 2.57 -2.89
C TYR A 99 -7.35 3.26 -2.84
N ALA A 100 -6.79 3.54 -4.01
CA ALA A 100 -5.63 4.44 -4.12
C ALA A 100 -6.00 5.84 -3.64
N THR A 101 -5.17 6.44 -2.80
CA THR A 101 -5.44 7.75 -2.21
C THR A 101 -4.76 8.84 -3.00
N THR A 102 -5.54 9.57 -3.80
CA THR A 102 -5.09 10.75 -4.52
C THR A 102 -6.09 11.88 -4.32
N THR A 103 -5.60 13.09 -4.06
CA THR A 103 -6.44 14.28 -4.03
C THR A 103 -5.99 15.21 -5.15
N PRO A 104 -6.85 15.53 -6.14
CA PRO A 104 -6.54 16.53 -7.15
C PRO A 104 -6.35 17.89 -6.46
N THR A 105 -5.26 18.58 -6.73
CA THR A 105 -5.07 19.97 -6.30
C THR A 105 -5.35 20.93 -7.43
N GLU A 106 -6.08 22.00 -7.14
CA GLU A 106 -6.45 23.06 -8.08
C GLU A 106 -5.30 24.04 -8.40
N THR A 107 -4.14 23.87 -7.80
CA THR A 107 -3.00 24.78 -7.93
C THR A 107 -2.02 24.33 -8.99
N THR A 108 -1.89 25.14 -10.02
CA THR A 108 -0.82 25.04 -11.04
C THR A 108 0.53 25.26 -10.38
N VAL A 109 1.37 24.24 -10.38
CA VAL A 109 2.76 24.35 -9.95
C VAL A 109 3.68 24.15 -11.15
N ASN A 110 4.73 24.94 -11.22
CA ASN A 110 5.71 24.91 -12.31
C ASN A 110 6.44 23.56 -12.37
N ALA A 111 6.61 23.04 -13.58
CA ALA A 111 7.11 21.70 -13.90
C ALA A 111 8.63 21.47 -13.61
N THR A 112 9.28 22.30 -12.84
CA THR A 112 10.67 22.11 -12.42
C THR A 112 10.78 21.37 -11.08
N ASP A 113 9.68 20.76 -10.61
CA ASP A 113 9.48 20.50 -9.21
C ASP A 113 9.86 19.09 -8.78
N THR A 114 11.13 18.90 -8.53
CA THR A 114 11.63 17.90 -7.59
C THR A 114 11.71 18.47 -6.17
N TRP A 115 10.87 19.48 -5.84
CA TRP A 115 10.90 20.19 -4.58
C TRP A 115 10.87 19.24 -3.37
N GLY A 116 10.15 18.14 -3.48
CA GLY A 116 10.05 17.16 -2.41
C GLY A 116 11.38 16.51 -2.04
N LEU A 117 12.27 16.27 -3.01
CA LEU A 117 13.62 15.75 -2.77
C LEU A 117 14.51 16.75 -2.02
N PHE A 118 14.40 18.04 -2.37
CA PHE A 118 15.12 19.11 -1.67
C PHE A 118 14.52 19.36 -0.28
N SER A 119 13.21 19.28 -0.13
CA SER A 119 12.54 19.46 1.17
C SER A 119 12.97 18.42 2.19
N ILE A 120 13.21 17.17 1.78
CA ILE A 120 13.74 16.12 2.66
C ILE A 120 15.26 16.12 2.75
N ASP A 121 15.93 17.03 2.06
CA ASP A 121 17.41 17.13 1.97
C ASP A 121 18.09 15.86 1.43
N ALA A 122 17.48 15.22 0.42
CA ALA A 122 18.05 14.05 -0.23
C ALA A 122 19.42 14.31 -0.89
N PRO A 123 19.68 15.49 -1.53
CA PRO A 123 20.98 15.78 -2.13
C PRO A 123 22.17 15.63 -1.17
N SER A 124 22.02 16.04 0.08
CA SER A 124 23.10 15.92 1.09
C SER A 124 23.45 14.46 1.40
N VAL A 125 22.51 13.52 1.24
CA VAL A 125 22.76 12.09 1.45
C VAL A 125 23.30 11.43 0.18
N TRP A 126 22.97 11.94 -1.00
CA TRP A 126 23.48 11.41 -2.28
C TRP A 126 25.00 11.56 -2.43
N ASP A 127 25.63 12.50 -1.71
CA ASP A 127 27.10 12.58 -1.62
C ASP A 127 27.72 11.34 -0.97
N THR A 128 26.93 10.60 -0.16
CA THR A 128 27.34 9.34 0.47
C THR A 128 26.89 8.12 -0.30
N SER A 129 25.62 8.09 -0.75
CA SER A 129 25.04 6.99 -1.51
C SER A 129 23.86 7.47 -2.35
N THR A 130 23.75 6.97 -3.56
CA THR A 130 22.58 7.14 -4.43
C THR A 130 21.68 5.90 -4.47
N GLY A 131 21.87 4.97 -3.53
CA GLY A 131 21.15 3.71 -3.44
C GLY A 131 21.96 2.49 -3.89
N SER A 132 21.33 1.33 -3.94
CA SER A 132 21.97 0.06 -4.29
C SER A 132 21.00 -0.90 -4.96
N ARG A 133 21.41 -1.54 -6.05
CA ARG A 133 20.63 -2.63 -6.70
C ARG A 133 20.55 -3.92 -5.86
N ASN A 134 21.23 -3.99 -4.71
CA ASN A 134 21.09 -5.07 -3.73
C ASN A 134 19.98 -4.81 -2.71
N ILE A 135 19.34 -3.64 -2.80
CA ILE A 135 18.22 -3.25 -1.94
C ILE A 135 16.95 -3.24 -2.77
N TYR A 136 15.91 -3.84 -2.22
CA TYR A 136 14.61 -3.96 -2.87
C TYR A 136 13.54 -3.16 -2.10
N VAL A 137 12.62 -2.57 -2.85
CA VAL A 137 11.38 -1.95 -2.33
C VAL A 137 10.19 -2.59 -3.03
N ALA A 138 9.26 -3.12 -2.26
CA ALA A 138 7.99 -3.61 -2.78
C ALA A 138 6.95 -2.47 -2.76
N VAL A 139 6.25 -2.29 -3.88
CA VAL A 139 5.18 -1.32 -4.06
C VAL A 139 3.89 -2.12 -4.25
N ILE A 140 3.09 -2.24 -3.20
CA ILE A 140 1.77 -2.89 -3.23
C ILE A 140 0.76 -1.81 -3.65
N ASP A 141 0.35 -1.84 -4.93
CA ASP A 141 -0.41 -0.76 -5.56
C ASP A 141 -1.09 -1.25 -6.86
N THR A 142 -1.30 -0.37 -7.85
CA THR A 142 -1.86 -0.69 -9.17
C THR A 142 -0.88 -1.39 -10.14
N GLY A 143 0.32 -1.74 -9.68
CA GLY A 143 1.43 -2.22 -10.49
C GLY A 143 2.44 -1.12 -10.82
N ILE A 144 3.38 -1.40 -11.74
CA ILE A 144 4.36 -0.43 -12.26
C ILE A 144 4.37 -0.53 -13.78
N ASP A 145 4.48 0.59 -14.49
CA ASP A 145 4.69 0.60 -15.95
C ASP A 145 6.13 0.19 -16.29
N TYR A 146 6.27 -1.03 -16.79
CA TYR A 146 7.57 -1.60 -17.18
C TYR A 146 8.20 -0.93 -18.40
N SER A 147 7.41 -0.19 -19.18
CA SER A 147 7.87 0.50 -20.38
C SER A 147 8.38 1.90 -20.12
N ASN A 148 8.17 2.46 -18.92
CA ASN A 148 8.65 3.79 -18.58
C ASN A 148 10.19 3.83 -18.54
N PRO A 149 10.87 4.61 -19.42
CA PRO A 149 12.32 4.60 -19.55
C PRO A 149 13.07 5.01 -18.28
N ASP A 150 12.43 5.82 -17.43
CA ASP A 150 13.03 6.32 -16.18
C ASP A 150 12.93 5.32 -15.02
N LEU A 151 12.16 4.24 -15.20
CA LEU A 151 11.97 3.17 -14.21
C LEU A 151 12.57 1.84 -14.63
N ALA A 152 12.65 1.56 -15.95
CA ALA A 152 12.92 0.24 -16.49
C ALA A 152 14.18 -0.41 -15.90
N ASP A 153 15.25 0.35 -15.70
CA ASP A 153 16.51 -0.13 -15.14
C ASP A 153 16.45 -0.50 -13.67
N ASN A 154 15.48 0.04 -12.94
CA ASN A 154 15.28 -0.21 -11.51
C ASN A 154 14.17 -1.22 -11.21
N ILE A 155 13.36 -1.62 -12.21
CA ILE A 155 12.28 -2.62 -12.00
C ILE A 155 12.86 -4.03 -11.98
N ASN A 156 12.50 -4.80 -10.97
CA ASN A 156 12.79 -6.22 -10.93
C ASN A 156 11.63 -7.01 -11.55
N PHE A 157 11.75 -7.36 -12.82
CA PHE A 157 10.72 -8.10 -13.56
C PHE A 157 10.49 -9.52 -13.04
N ALA A 158 11.50 -10.13 -12.43
CA ALA A 158 11.38 -11.50 -11.93
C ALA A 158 10.44 -11.63 -10.73
N TYR A 159 10.27 -10.54 -9.98
CA TYR A 159 9.45 -10.51 -8.76
C TYR A 159 8.24 -9.58 -8.87
N SER A 160 8.08 -8.85 -9.97
CA SER A 160 6.89 -8.01 -10.16
C SER A 160 5.70 -8.83 -10.68
N THR A 161 4.49 -8.57 -10.16
CA THR A 161 3.30 -9.39 -10.43
C THR A 161 2.36 -8.82 -11.49
N GLY A 162 2.59 -7.60 -11.98
CA GLY A 162 1.74 -7.03 -13.02
C GLY A 162 2.12 -5.62 -13.41
N THR A 163 1.87 -5.27 -14.67
CA THR A 163 2.06 -3.91 -15.18
C THR A 163 0.92 -3.01 -14.73
N ASP A 164 1.23 -1.72 -14.58
CA ASP A 164 0.27 -0.69 -14.21
C ASP A 164 -0.56 -0.25 -15.42
N THR A 165 -1.84 -0.12 -15.23
CA THR A 165 -2.80 0.42 -16.21
C THR A 165 -3.58 1.62 -15.65
N HIS A 166 -3.36 1.96 -14.37
CA HIS A 166 -3.95 3.09 -13.68
C HIS A 166 -3.02 4.32 -13.64
N GLY A 167 -1.73 4.11 -13.34
CA GLY A 167 -0.69 5.14 -13.24
C GLY A 167 -0.30 5.49 -11.81
N HIS A 168 -1.09 5.13 -10.81
CA HIS A 168 -0.83 5.49 -9.42
C HIS A 168 0.43 4.77 -8.89
N GLY A 169 0.52 3.46 -9.05
CA GLY A 169 1.70 2.70 -8.61
C GLY A 169 2.98 3.07 -9.37
N THR A 170 2.87 3.43 -10.65
CA THR A 170 3.99 3.97 -11.44
C THR A 170 4.47 5.30 -10.88
N HIS A 171 3.55 6.18 -10.47
CA HIS A 171 3.88 7.46 -9.85
C HIS A 171 4.60 7.26 -8.50
N VAL A 172 4.07 6.40 -7.66
CA VAL A 172 4.67 5.99 -6.38
C VAL A 172 6.07 5.42 -6.58
N ALA A 173 6.21 4.51 -7.55
CA ALA A 173 7.51 3.89 -7.89
C ALA A 173 8.56 4.92 -8.32
N GLY A 174 8.19 5.94 -9.09
CA GLY A 174 9.08 7.01 -9.51
C GLY A 174 9.61 7.86 -8.34
N ILE A 175 8.77 8.16 -7.35
CA ILE A 175 9.22 8.86 -6.14
C ILE A 175 10.26 8.03 -5.37
N ILE A 176 10.04 6.73 -5.25
CA ILE A 176 10.98 5.82 -4.57
C ILE A 176 12.29 5.71 -5.34
N GLY A 177 12.21 5.52 -6.67
CA GLY A 177 13.36 5.03 -7.41
C GLY A 177 13.29 5.26 -8.92
N ALA A 178 12.85 6.43 -9.43
CA ALA A 178 13.18 6.85 -10.77
C ALA A 178 14.73 6.96 -10.88
N TYR A 179 15.29 6.51 -12.01
CA TYR A 179 16.73 6.38 -12.17
C TYR A 179 17.39 7.77 -12.28
N GLY A 180 18.12 8.17 -11.24
CA GLY A 180 18.72 9.49 -11.17
C GLY A 180 19.98 9.65 -12.02
N ASN A 181 20.26 10.88 -12.46
CA ASN A 181 21.43 11.29 -13.25
C ASN A 181 21.58 10.56 -14.59
N ASN A 182 20.45 10.19 -15.21
CA ASN A 182 20.39 9.54 -16.52
C ASN A 182 20.05 10.50 -17.67
N GLY A 183 19.77 11.78 -17.36
CA GLY A 183 19.45 12.82 -18.33
C GLY A 183 18.00 12.79 -18.83
N VAL A 184 17.15 11.94 -18.25
CA VAL A 184 15.71 11.81 -18.60
C VAL A 184 14.83 11.89 -17.36
N GLY A 185 13.56 12.19 -17.55
CA GLY A 185 12.50 12.12 -16.53
C GLY A 185 12.76 12.93 -15.25
N VAL A 186 12.75 12.24 -14.13
CA VAL A 186 12.94 12.75 -12.76
C VAL A 186 13.91 11.84 -12.00
N ALA A 187 14.40 12.29 -10.85
CA ALA A 187 15.11 11.41 -9.91
C ALA A 187 14.17 10.95 -8.80
N GLY A 188 14.27 9.68 -8.40
CA GLY A 188 13.68 9.19 -7.16
C GLY A 188 14.60 9.45 -5.97
N VAL A 189 14.13 9.15 -4.76
CA VAL A 189 14.96 9.20 -3.54
C VAL A 189 16.20 8.31 -3.69
N ASN A 190 16.06 7.15 -4.34
CA ASN A 190 17.15 6.28 -4.76
C ASN A 190 17.33 6.37 -6.27
N TRP A 191 18.54 6.65 -6.74
CA TRP A 191 18.88 6.57 -8.17
C TRP A 191 19.05 5.12 -8.63
N ARG A 192 19.42 4.24 -7.71
CA ARG A 192 19.63 2.81 -7.95
C ARG A 192 18.97 2.00 -6.83
N VAL A 193 17.97 1.23 -7.18
CA VAL A 193 17.23 0.35 -6.26
C VAL A 193 16.56 -0.74 -7.10
N GLN A 194 16.09 -1.82 -6.50
CA GLN A 194 15.24 -2.78 -7.19
C GLN A 194 13.78 -2.59 -6.75
N LEU A 195 12.94 -2.15 -7.68
CA LEU A 195 11.50 -1.98 -7.45
C LEU A 195 10.75 -3.26 -7.79
N ILE A 196 9.90 -3.72 -6.89
CA ILE A 196 9.01 -4.85 -7.09
C ILE A 196 7.58 -4.30 -7.12
N GLY A 197 6.96 -4.28 -8.30
CA GLY A 197 5.55 -3.91 -8.45
C GLY A 197 4.66 -5.08 -8.05
N VAL A 198 3.89 -4.93 -6.99
CA VAL A 198 2.91 -5.92 -6.53
C VAL A 198 1.53 -5.37 -6.81
N ARG A 199 0.88 -5.89 -7.87
CA ARG A 199 -0.42 -5.40 -8.28
C ARG A 199 -1.51 -5.98 -7.41
N ALA A 200 -2.03 -5.16 -6.49
CA ALA A 200 -3.15 -5.46 -5.61
C ALA A 200 -4.38 -4.58 -5.91
N LEU A 201 -4.19 -3.50 -6.68
CA LEU A 201 -5.27 -2.61 -7.09
C LEU A 201 -5.51 -2.75 -8.61
N ALA A 202 -6.79 -2.66 -9.01
CA ALA A 202 -7.24 -2.82 -10.40
C ALA A 202 -7.06 -1.52 -11.22
N ASP A 203 -7.46 -1.57 -12.51
CA ASP A 203 -7.34 -0.47 -13.49
C ASP A 203 -8.11 0.79 -13.12
N ASN A 204 -9.06 0.70 -12.20
CA ASN A 204 -9.82 1.82 -11.65
C ASN A 204 -9.21 2.40 -10.37
N GLY A 205 -8.06 1.89 -9.93
CA GLY A 205 -7.39 2.28 -8.67
C GLY A 205 -8.01 1.68 -7.41
N GLY A 206 -9.04 0.84 -7.53
CA GLY A 206 -9.69 0.15 -6.42
C GLY A 206 -9.27 -1.31 -6.31
N GLY A 207 -9.47 -1.91 -5.14
CA GLY A 207 -9.21 -3.31 -4.86
C GLY A 207 -9.98 -3.77 -3.62
N THR A 208 -9.64 -4.94 -3.12
CA THR A 208 -10.20 -5.48 -1.88
C THR A 208 -9.10 -5.76 -0.86
N ILE A 209 -9.49 -5.91 0.41
CA ILE A 209 -8.53 -6.32 1.46
C ILE A 209 -7.93 -7.68 1.13
N ALA A 210 -8.67 -8.59 0.50
CA ALA A 210 -8.14 -9.89 0.07
C ALA A 210 -7.00 -9.75 -0.94
N ASP A 211 -7.13 -8.85 -1.94
CA ASP A 211 -6.07 -8.57 -2.92
C ASP A 211 -4.83 -8.00 -2.22
N VAL A 212 -5.04 -7.10 -1.25
CA VAL A 212 -3.95 -6.52 -0.45
C VAL A 212 -3.26 -7.58 0.41
N ILE A 213 -4.02 -8.44 1.09
CA ILE A 213 -3.47 -9.57 1.86
C ILE A 213 -2.64 -10.47 0.95
N ASN A 214 -3.12 -10.79 -0.24
CA ASN A 214 -2.36 -11.57 -1.21
C ASN A 214 -1.03 -10.89 -1.58
N GLY A 215 -1.04 -9.58 -1.82
CA GLY A 215 0.18 -8.81 -2.06
C GLY A 215 1.16 -8.83 -0.89
N ILE A 216 0.67 -8.67 0.35
CA ILE A 216 1.49 -8.75 1.57
C ILE A 216 2.12 -10.13 1.71
N ASN A 217 1.36 -11.19 1.46
CA ASN A 217 1.84 -12.57 1.52
C ASN A 217 2.94 -12.86 0.53
N TYR A 218 2.73 -12.40 -0.70
CA TYR A 218 3.74 -12.51 -1.73
C TYR A 218 5.06 -11.85 -1.31
N VAL A 219 5.00 -10.64 -0.76
CA VAL A 219 6.18 -9.94 -0.25
C VAL A 219 6.81 -10.69 0.94
N THR A 220 5.98 -11.21 1.83
CA THR A 220 6.42 -12.01 2.98
C THR A 220 7.18 -13.26 2.52
N ASP A 221 6.66 -13.98 1.51
CA ASP A 221 7.33 -15.13 0.88
C ASP A 221 8.68 -14.75 0.25
N LEU A 222 8.73 -13.63 -0.48
CA LEU A 222 9.98 -13.14 -1.08
C LEU A 222 11.06 -12.92 -0.03
N ILE A 223 10.71 -12.33 1.10
CA ILE A 223 11.64 -12.07 2.20
C ILE A 223 12.04 -13.37 2.89
N ALA A 224 11.05 -14.14 3.30
CA ALA A 224 11.23 -15.25 4.22
C ALA A 224 11.79 -16.51 3.53
N ASN A 225 11.28 -16.85 2.36
CA ASN A 225 11.61 -18.11 1.67
C ASN A 225 12.62 -17.92 0.53
N LYS A 226 12.62 -16.77 -0.13
CA LYS A 226 13.53 -16.50 -1.25
C LYS A 226 14.72 -15.63 -0.88
N GLY A 227 14.74 -15.09 0.36
CA GLY A 227 15.84 -14.28 0.87
C GLY A 227 16.02 -12.96 0.14
N VAL A 228 14.98 -12.44 -0.52
CA VAL A 228 15.03 -11.15 -1.22
C VAL A 228 15.21 -10.03 -0.20
N ASN A 229 16.23 -9.19 -0.39
CA ASN A 229 16.60 -8.13 0.56
C ASN A 229 15.67 -6.91 0.46
N ILE A 230 14.38 -7.11 0.70
CA ILE A 230 13.38 -6.05 0.73
C ILE A 230 13.55 -5.24 2.03
N LYS A 231 13.74 -3.93 1.92
CA LYS A 231 13.96 -3.02 3.05
C LYS A 231 12.79 -2.07 3.32
N ALA A 232 11.90 -1.91 2.34
CA ALA A 232 10.65 -1.19 2.53
C ALA A 232 9.52 -1.85 1.73
N VAL A 233 8.30 -1.78 2.29
CA VAL A 233 7.04 -2.15 1.64
C VAL A 233 6.16 -0.91 1.67
N ASN A 234 5.87 -0.36 0.49
CA ASN A 234 5.04 0.84 0.34
C ASN A 234 3.59 0.45 0.06
N MET A 235 2.67 1.00 0.83
CA MET A 235 1.23 0.86 0.68
C MET A 235 0.56 2.23 0.66
N SER A 236 0.37 2.78 -0.54
CA SER A 236 -0.18 4.11 -0.78
C SER A 236 -1.69 4.07 -1.05
N PHE A 237 -2.45 3.43 -0.18
CA PHE A 237 -3.92 3.32 -0.27
C PHE A 237 -4.56 3.38 1.12
N GLU A 238 -5.88 3.48 1.16
CA GLU A 238 -6.66 3.51 2.40
C GLU A 238 -7.99 2.79 2.23
N THR A 239 -8.55 2.33 3.35
CA THR A 239 -9.94 1.91 3.46
C THR A 239 -10.53 2.43 4.77
N TYR A 240 -11.85 2.60 4.82
CA TYR A 240 -12.58 3.05 6.01
C TYR A 240 -13.53 1.96 6.45
N ILE A 241 -13.25 1.38 7.61
CA ILE A 241 -14.04 0.30 8.20
C ILE A 241 -14.42 0.60 9.65
N SER A 242 -15.50 -0.01 10.12
CA SER A 242 -16.02 0.21 11.50
C SER A 242 -15.27 -0.61 12.56
N LEU A 243 -14.09 -1.14 12.24
CA LEU A 243 -13.24 -1.85 13.20
C LEU A 243 -12.68 -0.85 14.22
N VAL A 244 -13.08 -0.96 15.47
CA VAL A 244 -12.59 -0.09 16.54
C VAL A 244 -11.16 -0.49 16.90
N PRO A 245 -10.19 0.46 16.92
CA PRO A 245 -8.82 0.16 17.31
C PRO A 245 -8.75 -0.41 18.73
N SER A 246 -8.36 -1.67 18.84
CA SER A 246 -8.09 -2.37 20.11
C SER A 246 -7.34 -3.66 19.84
N HIS A 247 -6.58 -4.15 20.82
CA HIS A 247 -5.89 -5.43 20.72
C HIS A 247 -6.84 -6.57 20.33
N ASP A 248 -7.95 -6.73 21.06
CA ASP A 248 -8.91 -7.82 20.84
C ASP A 248 -9.52 -7.84 19.44
N ASN A 249 -9.69 -6.67 18.83
CA ASN A 249 -10.20 -6.56 17.47
C ASN A 249 -9.10 -6.84 16.45
N PHE A 250 -7.89 -6.29 16.65
CA PHE A 250 -6.79 -6.45 15.71
C PHE A 250 -6.33 -7.90 15.58
N VAL A 251 -6.16 -8.63 16.68
CA VAL A 251 -5.75 -10.04 16.63
C VAL A 251 -6.76 -10.96 15.95
N LYS A 252 -8.00 -10.48 15.75
CA LYS A 252 -9.08 -11.17 15.02
C LYS A 252 -9.29 -10.62 13.61
N ASP A 253 -8.51 -9.62 13.19
CA ASP A 253 -8.61 -9.02 11.86
C ASP A 253 -7.59 -9.64 10.91
N PRO A 254 -8.02 -10.21 9.76
CA PRO A 254 -7.11 -10.85 8.81
C PRO A 254 -6.09 -9.90 8.18
N PHE A 255 -6.44 -8.63 7.97
CA PHE A 255 -5.53 -7.64 7.39
C PHE A 255 -4.41 -7.29 8.37
N TRP A 256 -4.76 -7.04 9.64
CA TRP A 256 -3.78 -6.82 10.69
C TRP A 256 -2.84 -8.02 10.84
N ARG A 257 -3.38 -9.25 10.80
CA ARG A 257 -2.59 -10.47 10.93
C ARG A 257 -1.56 -10.60 9.82
N ALA A 258 -1.97 -10.37 8.55
CA ALA A 258 -1.06 -10.42 7.42
C ALA A 258 0.08 -9.38 7.56
N LEU A 259 -0.23 -8.16 8.01
CA LEU A 259 0.77 -7.14 8.31
C LEU A 259 1.69 -7.55 9.47
N LYS A 260 1.14 -8.17 10.52
CA LYS A 260 1.94 -8.64 11.66
C LYS A 260 2.87 -9.78 11.29
N ASP A 261 2.45 -10.70 10.41
CA ASP A 261 3.32 -11.75 9.88
C ASP A 261 4.52 -11.18 9.12
N LEU A 262 4.32 -10.12 8.33
CA LEU A 262 5.41 -9.39 7.67
C LEU A 262 6.29 -8.64 8.70
N ASP A 263 5.66 -8.00 9.68
CA ASP A 263 6.31 -7.19 10.71
C ASP A 263 7.32 -7.99 11.55
N VAL A 264 6.93 -9.18 11.98
CA VAL A 264 7.77 -10.02 12.84
C VAL A 264 9.05 -10.55 12.17
N LEU A 265 9.11 -10.54 10.83
CA LEU A 265 10.34 -10.82 10.10
C LEU A 265 11.42 -9.77 10.36
N ASN A 266 11.03 -8.56 10.75
CA ASN A 266 11.91 -7.43 11.05
C ASN A 266 12.96 -7.15 9.94
N LYS A 267 12.54 -7.29 8.68
CA LYS A 267 13.39 -7.13 7.49
C LYS A 267 13.06 -5.89 6.67
N ALA A 268 11.79 -5.50 6.61
CA ALA A 268 11.30 -4.37 5.82
C ALA A 268 10.47 -3.40 6.69
N VAL A 269 10.69 -2.10 6.50
CA VAL A 269 9.81 -1.06 7.05
C VAL A 269 8.51 -1.08 6.26
N ILE A 270 7.38 -1.08 6.95
CA ILE A 270 6.04 -1.04 6.35
C ILE A 270 5.60 0.42 6.35
N VAL A 271 5.49 1.03 5.17
CA VAL A 271 5.16 2.46 5.03
C VAL A 271 3.77 2.59 4.44
N VAL A 272 2.90 3.29 5.14
CA VAL A 272 1.49 3.44 4.79
C VAL A 272 1.06 4.91 4.71
N ALA A 273 0.20 5.23 3.76
CA ALA A 273 -0.42 6.55 3.65
C ALA A 273 -1.38 6.80 4.82
N ALA A 274 -1.38 8.02 5.38
CA ALA A 274 -2.28 8.38 6.48
C ALA A 274 -3.74 8.58 6.04
N GLY A 275 -3.96 8.84 4.75
CA GLY A 275 -5.27 9.13 4.16
C GLY A 275 -5.53 10.61 3.88
N ASN A 276 -6.57 10.91 3.05
CA ASN A 276 -6.75 12.22 2.41
C ASN A 276 -8.08 12.92 2.73
N TYR A 277 -8.67 12.67 3.87
CA TYR A 277 -10.01 13.23 4.20
C TYR A 277 -10.04 14.09 5.48
N SER A 278 -8.88 14.67 5.86
CA SER A 278 -8.78 15.54 7.06
C SER A 278 -9.30 14.86 8.34
N GLN A 279 -9.21 13.53 8.41
CA GLN A 279 -9.58 12.75 9.59
C GLN A 279 -8.37 12.64 10.54
N THR A 280 -8.55 12.00 11.68
CA THR A 280 -7.46 11.70 12.60
C THR A 280 -7.26 10.18 12.63
N VAL A 281 -6.04 9.73 12.36
CA VAL A 281 -5.62 8.32 12.45
C VAL A 281 -5.92 7.81 13.87
N GLY A 282 -6.47 6.62 13.98
CA GLY A 282 -6.86 6.02 15.27
C GLY A 282 -8.11 6.63 15.91
N GLN A 283 -8.75 7.62 15.27
CA GLN A 283 -10.01 8.20 15.74
C GLN A 283 -11.16 7.92 14.76
N PRO A 284 -12.38 7.75 15.28
CA PRO A 284 -13.52 7.50 14.41
C PRO A 284 -13.88 8.74 13.56
N THR A 285 -14.30 8.50 12.33
CA THR A 285 -14.87 9.53 11.47
C THR A 285 -16.12 10.14 12.13
N THR A 286 -16.34 11.45 11.97
CA THR A 286 -17.47 12.15 12.59
C THR A 286 -18.64 12.37 11.63
N LYS A 287 -18.39 12.30 10.32
CA LYS A 287 -19.41 12.55 9.29
C LYS A 287 -19.03 11.87 7.97
N LYS A 288 -20.03 11.60 7.14
CA LYS A 288 -19.86 11.08 5.80
C LYS A 288 -19.12 12.11 4.93
N GLN A 289 -18.14 11.65 4.18
CA GLN A 289 -17.37 12.47 3.23
C GLN A 289 -17.23 11.73 1.90
N GLY A 290 -17.94 12.20 0.90
CA GLY A 290 -18.00 11.54 -0.42
C GLY A 290 -18.58 10.11 -0.33
N ASN A 291 -18.10 9.25 -1.20
CA ASN A 291 -18.47 7.83 -1.22
C ASN A 291 -17.44 6.93 -0.49
N MET A 292 -16.29 7.51 -0.09
CA MET A 292 -15.17 6.77 0.51
C MET A 292 -15.31 6.60 2.01
N ILE A 293 -15.93 7.58 2.71
CA ILE A 293 -16.18 7.51 4.14
C ILE A 293 -17.67 7.27 4.34
N PRO A 294 -18.08 6.08 4.80
CA PRO A 294 -19.50 5.70 4.88
C PRO A 294 -20.31 6.49 5.91
N GLY A 295 -19.65 7.15 6.86
CA GLY A 295 -20.33 7.94 7.89
C GLY A 295 -19.54 8.07 9.19
N ALA A 296 -20.23 8.35 10.30
CA ALA A 296 -19.59 8.39 11.62
C ALA A 296 -19.25 6.98 12.13
N GLY A 297 -18.15 6.88 12.89
CA GLY A 297 -17.74 5.63 13.54
C GLY A 297 -16.84 4.71 12.72
N TYR A 298 -16.31 5.17 11.59
CA TYR A 298 -15.34 4.44 10.78
C TYR A 298 -13.91 4.92 11.08
N TYR A 299 -12.94 4.04 10.88
CA TYR A 299 -11.51 4.32 11.09
C TYR A 299 -10.75 4.06 9.80
N VAL A 300 -9.66 4.81 9.57
CA VAL A 300 -8.81 4.66 8.39
C VAL A 300 -7.80 3.52 8.59
N TYR A 301 -7.74 2.56 7.65
CA TYR A 301 -6.80 1.45 7.67
C TYR A 301 -6.02 1.36 6.36
N PRO A 302 -4.73 0.87 6.42
CA PRO A 302 -4.03 0.29 7.56
C PRO A 302 -3.49 1.30 8.58
N ALA A 303 -3.60 2.62 8.33
CA ALA A 303 -2.97 3.66 9.14
C ALA A 303 -3.33 3.61 10.65
N SER A 304 -4.54 3.16 11.00
CA SER A 304 -5.01 3.05 12.39
C SER A 304 -4.66 1.73 13.08
N PHE A 305 -3.93 0.83 12.43
CA PHE A 305 -3.46 -0.38 13.11
C PHE A 305 -2.36 -0.06 14.13
N GLU A 306 -2.47 -0.66 15.32
CA GLU A 306 -1.46 -0.62 16.38
C GLU A 306 -0.79 -1.99 16.50
N GLY A 307 0.34 -2.06 17.21
CA GLY A 307 1.07 -3.31 17.43
C GLY A 307 1.85 -3.83 16.21
N ILE A 308 1.96 -3.05 15.13
CA ILE A 308 2.83 -3.31 13.98
C ILE A 308 4.11 -2.48 14.17
N ASP A 309 5.15 -3.10 14.72
CA ASP A 309 6.33 -2.39 15.24
C ASP A 309 7.16 -1.70 14.16
N ASN A 310 7.18 -2.23 12.94
CA ASN A 310 7.95 -1.70 11.81
C ASN A 310 7.10 -0.83 10.87
N MET A 311 5.85 -0.50 11.22
CA MET A 311 4.98 0.35 10.40
C MET A 311 5.23 1.84 10.69
N ILE A 312 5.22 2.64 9.62
CA ILE A 312 5.25 4.11 9.66
C ILE A 312 4.06 4.63 8.87
N THR A 313 3.21 5.41 9.51
CA THR A 313 2.13 6.17 8.86
C THR A 313 2.65 7.54 8.41
N VAL A 314 2.32 7.97 7.19
CA VAL A 314 2.88 9.18 6.59
C VAL A 314 1.78 10.14 6.15
N GLY A 315 1.79 11.36 6.73
CA GLY A 315 0.98 12.51 6.33
C GLY A 315 1.60 13.29 5.18
N ALA A 316 0.83 14.16 4.54
CA ALA A 316 1.26 14.95 3.38
C ALA A 316 1.57 16.40 3.76
N LEU A 317 2.72 16.92 3.34
CA LEU A 317 3.12 18.33 3.47
C LEU A 317 2.87 19.11 2.18
N ASN A 318 2.51 20.37 2.37
CA ASN A 318 2.55 21.42 1.34
C ASN A 318 4.00 21.86 1.04
N THR A 319 4.18 22.63 -0.04
CA THR A 319 5.47 23.20 -0.44
C THR A 319 6.05 24.19 0.57
N ASP A 320 5.22 24.76 1.45
CA ASP A 320 5.62 25.65 2.55
C ASP A 320 5.97 24.90 3.85
N GLY A 321 5.92 23.55 3.83
CA GLY A 321 6.19 22.71 4.99
C GLY A 321 5.02 22.56 5.96
N SER A 322 3.87 23.17 5.70
CA SER A 322 2.65 22.95 6.49
C SER A 322 1.99 21.62 6.13
N LEU A 323 1.20 21.03 7.05
CA LEU A 323 0.39 19.86 6.75
C LEU A 323 -0.69 20.21 5.72
N ALA A 324 -0.83 19.41 4.67
CA ALA A 324 -1.84 19.62 3.66
C ALA A 324 -3.26 19.50 4.23
N ASN A 325 -4.16 20.38 3.82
CA ASN A 325 -5.52 20.45 4.35
C ASN A 325 -6.31 19.13 4.22
N PHE A 326 -6.02 18.35 3.19
CA PHE A 326 -6.65 17.05 2.98
C PHE A 326 -6.01 15.95 3.83
N SER A 327 -4.74 16.10 4.25
CA SER A 327 -4.03 15.04 4.97
C SER A 327 -4.76 14.66 6.25
N ASN A 328 -4.85 13.36 6.51
CA ASN A 328 -5.23 12.90 7.82
C ASN A 328 -4.14 13.27 8.83
N LYS A 329 -4.56 13.58 10.06
CA LYS A 329 -3.71 13.98 11.19
C LYS A 329 -3.35 12.77 12.06
N GLY A 330 -2.33 12.90 12.91
CA GLY A 330 -1.93 11.83 13.84
C GLY A 330 -1.07 10.75 13.17
N ALA A 331 -0.47 11.02 12.02
CA ALA A 331 0.53 10.17 11.40
C ALA A 331 1.84 10.16 12.21
N ASN A 332 2.67 9.13 12.06
CA ASN A 332 3.97 9.08 12.74
C ASN A 332 4.93 10.19 12.24
N ILE A 333 4.80 10.57 10.97
CA ILE A 333 5.66 11.53 10.30
C ILE A 333 4.91 12.13 9.11
N ALA A 334 5.31 13.32 8.66
CA ALA A 334 4.79 13.93 7.45
C ALA A 334 5.93 14.19 6.44
N ALA A 335 5.66 13.96 5.16
CA ALA A 335 6.60 14.11 4.05
C ALA A 335 5.94 14.87 2.89
N PRO A 336 6.71 15.36 1.91
CA PRO A 336 6.17 16.07 0.74
C PRO A 336 5.06 15.28 0.04
N GLY A 337 3.86 15.88 -0.09
CA GLY A 337 2.70 15.17 -0.64
C GLY A 337 1.82 16.04 -1.53
N VAL A 338 2.17 17.31 -1.77
CA VAL A 338 1.38 18.22 -2.60
C VAL A 338 2.14 18.57 -3.87
N SER A 339 1.48 18.44 -5.02
CA SER A 339 2.06 18.76 -6.33
C SER A 339 3.38 18.03 -6.60
N ILE A 340 3.41 16.74 -6.36
CA ILE A 340 4.58 15.89 -6.58
C ILE A 340 4.62 15.43 -8.03
N LEU A 341 5.66 15.80 -8.75
CA LEU A 341 5.95 15.34 -10.10
C LEU A 341 6.67 13.99 -10.05
N SER A 342 6.17 13.01 -10.81
CA SER A 342 6.79 11.69 -10.92
C SER A 342 6.43 11.00 -12.23
N THR A 343 7.02 9.84 -12.47
CA THR A 343 6.73 8.97 -13.62
C THR A 343 5.26 8.58 -13.68
N TYR A 344 4.73 8.44 -14.90
CA TYR A 344 3.32 8.12 -15.11
C TYR A 344 3.09 7.32 -16.40
N LEU A 345 1.86 6.90 -16.66
CA LEU A 345 1.49 6.20 -17.89
C LEU A 345 1.39 7.18 -19.07
N GLN A 346 2.01 6.83 -20.20
CA GLN A 346 1.90 7.62 -21.43
C GLN A 346 0.44 7.77 -21.90
N SER A 347 -0.37 6.74 -21.74
CA SER A 347 -1.77 6.75 -22.13
C SER A 347 -2.67 7.65 -21.28
N ARG A 348 -2.19 8.12 -20.12
CA ARG A 348 -2.98 8.88 -19.14
C ARG A 348 -2.42 10.25 -18.80
N THR A 349 -1.37 10.71 -19.49
CA THR A 349 -0.78 12.04 -19.29
C THR A 349 -0.58 12.74 -20.62
N SER A 350 -0.70 14.08 -20.60
CA SER A 350 -0.29 14.93 -21.73
C SER A 350 1.17 15.39 -21.61
N CYS A 351 1.83 15.11 -20.49
CA CYS A 351 3.22 15.48 -20.24
C CYS A 351 4.15 14.32 -20.60
N VAL A 352 4.41 14.15 -21.90
CA VAL A 352 5.40 13.23 -22.42
C VAL A 352 6.58 14.05 -22.90
N LYS A 353 7.76 13.83 -22.31
CA LYS A 353 9.00 14.53 -22.70
C LYS A 353 9.57 13.98 -24.00
N ALA A 354 10.47 14.74 -24.62
CA ALA A 354 11.14 14.35 -25.88
C ALA A 354 11.97 13.05 -25.73
N ASP A 355 12.37 12.70 -24.52
CA ASP A 355 13.07 11.47 -24.17
C ASP A 355 12.15 10.25 -24.02
N GLY A 356 10.85 10.41 -24.24
CA GLY A 356 9.82 9.35 -24.14
C GLY A 356 9.31 9.11 -22.73
N VAL A 357 9.82 9.83 -21.70
CA VAL A 357 9.34 9.70 -20.32
C VAL A 357 7.99 10.39 -20.15
N SER A 358 7.06 9.68 -19.58
CA SER A 358 5.73 10.18 -19.21
C SER A 358 5.71 10.57 -17.74
N LEU A 359 5.35 11.82 -17.46
CA LEU A 359 5.31 12.38 -16.11
C LEU A 359 3.91 12.91 -15.79
N HIS A 360 3.59 12.96 -14.49
CA HIS A 360 2.37 13.59 -13.99
C HIS A 360 2.58 14.18 -12.61
N THR A 361 1.81 15.23 -12.29
CA THR A 361 1.84 15.87 -10.96
C THR A 361 0.60 15.48 -10.19
N ILE A 362 0.78 14.86 -9.03
CA ILE A 362 -0.31 14.39 -8.17
C ILE A 362 -0.08 14.87 -6.74
N SER A 363 -1.16 14.97 -5.97
CA SER A 363 -1.12 15.28 -4.54
C SER A 363 -1.85 14.20 -3.74
N GLY A 364 -1.33 13.87 -2.58
CA GLY A 364 -1.91 12.89 -1.67
C GLY A 364 -0.91 12.39 -0.64
N THR A 365 -1.38 11.81 0.43
CA THR A 365 -0.53 11.04 1.36
C THR A 365 0.10 9.83 0.66
N SER A 366 -0.49 9.36 -0.45
CA SER A 366 0.08 8.38 -1.36
C SER A 366 1.41 8.80 -1.99
N MET A 367 1.64 10.11 -2.16
CA MET A 367 2.89 10.67 -2.68
C MET A 367 3.88 10.96 -1.57
N ALA A 368 3.40 11.14 -0.34
CA ALA A 368 4.25 11.34 0.83
C ALA A 368 4.89 10.01 1.33
N ALA A 369 4.14 8.94 1.37
CA ALA A 369 4.62 7.62 1.82
C ALA A 369 5.85 7.13 1.03
N PRO A 370 5.92 7.22 -0.32
CA PRO A 370 7.08 6.76 -1.07
C PRO A 370 8.38 7.52 -0.79
N PHE A 371 8.35 8.78 -0.34
CA PHE A 371 9.57 9.46 0.12
C PHE A 371 10.18 8.75 1.33
N VAL A 372 9.35 8.30 2.26
CA VAL A 372 9.78 7.56 3.46
C VAL A 372 10.24 6.14 3.10
N SER A 373 9.54 5.48 2.16
CA SER A 373 9.94 4.15 1.66
C SER A 373 11.30 4.22 0.94
N GLY A 374 11.49 5.24 0.11
CA GLY A 374 12.75 5.51 -0.57
C GLY A 374 13.88 5.80 0.43
N ALA A 375 13.60 6.57 1.47
CA ALA A 375 14.55 6.85 2.54
C ALA A 375 14.99 5.58 3.27
N ALA A 376 14.06 4.69 3.63
CA ALA A 376 14.40 3.42 4.27
C ALA A 376 15.35 2.59 3.39
N ALA A 377 15.11 2.56 2.08
CA ALA A 377 15.97 1.86 1.12
C ALA A 377 17.36 2.53 0.98
N LEU A 378 17.41 3.87 0.92
CA LEU A 378 18.68 4.61 0.80
C LEU A 378 19.53 4.44 2.05
N LEU A 379 18.95 4.57 3.24
CA LEU A 379 19.63 4.33 4.52
C LEU A 379 20.15 2.89 4.62
N ALA A 380 19.35 1.91 4.16
CA ALA A 380 19.76 0.51 4.10
C ALA A 380 20.89 0.27 3.07
N SER A 381 20.98 1.06 2.00
CA SER A 381 22.09 0.96 1.04
C SER A 381 23.43 1.36 1.65
N ILE A 382 23.40 2.30 2.60
CA ILE A 382 24.58 2.77 3.34
C ILE A 382 24.96 1.76 4.44
N LYS A 383 23.96 1.21 5.14
CA LYS A 383 24.17 0.24 6.22
C LYS A 383 23.20 -0.95 6.10
N PRO A 384 23.54 -1.96 5.28
CA PRO A 384 22.65 -3.06 4.91
C PRO A 384 22.22 -3.96 6.08
N ASP A 385 23.01 -4.00 7.16
CA ASP A 385 22.78 -4.87 8.31
C ASP A 385 21.68 -4.36 9.26
N LEU A 386 21.17 -3.14 9.05
CA LEU A 386 20.11 -2.61 9.88
C LEU A 386 18.81 -3.42 9.69
N THR A 387 18.19 -3.72 10.84
CA THR A 387 16.86 -4.31 10.89
C THR A 387 15.81 -3.27 10.46
N ALA A 388 14.59 -3.72 10.16
CA ALA A 388 13.48 -2.81 9.85
C ALA A 388 13.19 -1.85 11.02
N TYR A 389 13.24 -2.37 12.24
CA TYR A 389 13.02 -1.54 13.42
C TYR A 389 14.09 -0.46 13.60
N GLN A 390 15.34 -0.77 13.32
CA GLN A 390 16.44 0.22 13.35
C GLN A 390 16.28 1.28 12.24
N LEU A 391 15.87 0.88 11.03
CA LEU A 391 15.57 1.82 9.95
C LEU A 391 14.41 2.75 10.32
N LYS A 392 13.32 2.21 10.87
CA LYS A 392 12.22 3.02 11.42
C LYS A 392 12.72 4.00 12.48
N ARG A 393 13.57 3.53 13.42
CA ARG A 393 14.13 4.40 14.46
C ARG A 393 15.00 5.51 13.90
N ALA A 394 15.79 5.24 12.85
CA ALA A 394 16.57 6.27 12.17
C ALA A 394 15.66 7.33 11.53
N ILE A 395 14.64 6.90 10.81
CA ILE A 395 13.68 7.80 10.14
C ILE A 395 12.95 8.69 11.16
N LEU A 396 12.40 8.10 12.22
CA LEU A 396 11.64 8.85 13.22
C LEU A 396 12.54 9.67 14.15
N GLY A 397 13.73 9.14 14.49
CA GLY A 397 14.69 9.81 15.37
C GLY A 397 15.36 11.03 14.74
N GLY A 398 15.52 11.04 13.41
CA GLY A 398 16.02 12.16 12.64
C GLY A 398 14.94 13.14 12.16
N SER A 399 13.68 12.88 12.48
CA SER A 399 12.61 13.81 12.11
C SER A 399 12.67 15.10 12.93
N ARG A 400 12.40 16.23 12.26
CA ARG A 400 12.38 17.54 12.90
C ARG A 400 11.03 17.79 13.56
N ALA A 401 11.04 18.24 14.83
CA ALA A 401 9.84 18.86 15.38
C ALA A 401 9.52 20.08 14.52
N SER A 402 8.26 20.23 14.12
CA SER A 402 7.82 21.41 13.38
C SER A 402 8.16 22.67 14.19
N SER A 403 9.12 23.46 13.70
CA SER A 403 9.51 24.75 14.31
C SER A 403 8.66 25.91 13.83
N SER A 404 7.75 25.68 12.86
CA SER A 404 6.83 26.70 12.39
C SER A 404 5.56 26.71 13.26
N GLU A 405 5.19 27.88 13.77
CA GLU A 405 3.90 28.13 14.43
C GLU A 405 2.68 27.75 13.57
N GLN A 406 2.90 27.36 12.30
CA GLN A 406 1.88 27.00 11.31
C GLN A 406 1.54 25.50 11.25
N VAL A 407 2.42 24.60 11.70
CA VAL A 407 2.00 23.25 12.03
C VAL A 407 1.55 23.31 13.48
N GLU A 408 0.26 23.47 13.66
CA GLU A 408 -0.30 23.56 15.01
C GLU A 408 0.25 22.42 15.87
N ALA A 409 0.78 22.76 17.05
CA ALA A 409 1.25 21.80 18.06
C ALA A 409 0.17 20.76 18.45
N SER A 410 -1.03 20.88 17.91
CA SER A 410 -2.16 19.98 18.05
C SER A 410 -2.14 18.77 17.12
N SER A 411 -1.33 18.76 16.03
CA SER A 411 -1.22 17.56 15.14
C SER A 411 -0.16 16.56 15.59
N GLY A 412 0.83 17.02 16.36
CA GLY A 412 1.88 16.13 16.93
C GLY A 412 2.80 15.47 15.90
N GLU A 413 2.68 15.82 14.62
CA GLU A 413 3.44 15.19 13.54
C GLU A 413 4.84 15.83 13.42
N SER A 414 5.84 14.96 13.23
CA SER A 414 7.21 15.38 12.95
C SER A 414 7.41 15.48 11.44
N ILE A 415 8.15 16.49 10.98
CA ILE A 415 8.52 16.65 9.57
C ILE A 415 9.68 15.73 9.24
N PHE A 416 9.50 14.91 8.20
CA PHE A 416 10.54 14.02 7.71
C PHE A 416 11.70 14.80 7.06
N ASN A 417 12.92 14.45 7.46
CA ASN A 417 14.16 14.93 6.82
C ASN A 417 15.14 13.76 6.68
N LEU A 418 15.60 13.50 5.47
CA LEU A 418 16.44 12.34 5.15
C LEU A 418 17.88 12.53 5.65
N SER A 419 18.42 13.74 5.55
CA SER A 419 19.78 14.05 6.05
C SER A 419 19.84 13.87 7.56
N ASP A 420 18.86 14.37 8.31
CA ASP A 420 18.79 14.17 9.75
C ASP A 420 18.63 12.69 10.12
N ALA A 421 17.84 11.94 9.35
CA ALA A 421 17.70 10.50 9.53
C ALA A 421 19.01 9.74 9.26
N TYR A 422 19.79 10.17 8.28
CA TYR A 422 21.11 9.65 8.01
C TYR A 422 22.10 9.98 9.14
N ASP A 423 22.11 11.20 9.62
CA ASP A 423 22.96 11.60 10.74
C ASP A 423 22.59 10.87 12.04
N TYR A 424 21.30 10.64 12.31
CA TYR A 424 20.85 9.81 13.41
C TYR A 424 21.36 8.36 13.25
N GLN A 425 21.21 7.77 12.07
CA GLN A 425 21.75 6.45 11.76
C GLN A 425 23.26 6.39 11.97
N LYS A 426 24.01 7.35 11.41
CA LYS A 426 25.45 7.41 11.52
C LYS A 426 25.92 7.48 12.97
N THR A 427 25.23 8.29 13.77
CA THR A 427 25.58 8.54 15.17
C THR A 427 25.23 7.35 16.08
N TYR A 428 24.07 6.73 15.85
CA TYR A 428 23.48 5.82 16.84
C TYR A 428 23.32 4.36 16.39
N ALA A 429 23.68 4.02 15.15
CA ALA A 429 23.49 2.65 14.64
C ALA A 429 24.18 1.53 15.46
N GLY A 430 25.18 1.85 16.27
CA GLY A 430 25.82 0.92 17.22
C GLY A 430 25.27 0.99 18.64
N ASN A 431 24.34 1.90 18.92
CA ASN A 431 23.78 2.11 20.25
C ASN A 431 22.49 1.29 20.43
N ALA A 432 22.58 0.17 21.15
CA ALA A 432 21.44 -0.72 21.37
C ALA A 432 20.29 -0.09 22.19
N THR A 433 20.52 1.02 22.90
CA THR A 433 19.46 1.72 23.64
C THR A 433 18.68 2.65 22.72
N LEU A 434 19.34 3.36 21.79
CA LEU A 434 18.70 4.33 20.90
C LEU A 434 18.23 3.69 19.59
N MET A 435 18.97 2.67 19.12
CA MET A 435 18.63 1.89 17.92
C MET A 435 18.67 0.39 18.22
N PRO A 436 17.77 -0.15 19.06
CA PRO A 436 17.73 -1.58 19.34
C PRO A 436 17.42 -2.36 18.06
N ALA A 437 18.03 -3.56 17.94
CA ALA A 437 17.85 -4.41 16.76
C ALA A 437 16.43 -5.00 16.65
N THR A 438 15.75 -5.12 17.78
CA THR A 438 14.37 -5.60 17.86
C THR A 438 13.52 -4.58 18.61
N PRO A 439 12.23 -4.48 18.31
CA PRO A 439 11.32 -3.67 19.11
C PRO A 439 11.31 -4.16 20.58
N PRO A 440 11.05 -3.28 21.55
CA PRO A 440 10.80 -3.68 22.92
C PRO A 440 9.61 -4.64 22.95
N THR A 441 9.65 -5.62 23.86
CA THR A 441 8.55 -6.56 23.99
C THR A 441 7.28 -5.79 24.34
N ASN A 442 6.35 -5.72 23.40
CA ASN A 442 5.03 -5.18 23.67
C ASN A 442 4.18 -6.29 24.29
N THR A 443 3.93 -6.19 25.60
CA THR A 443 3.16 -7.20 26.33
C THR A 443 1.69 -7.25 25.91
N GLU A 444 1.16 -6.19 25.33
CA GLU A 444 -0.20 -6.14 24.85
C GLU A 444 -0.45 -7.05 23.62
N TYR A 445 0.60 -7.28 22.81
CA TYR A 445 0.52 -8.16 21.62
C TYR A 445 1.43 -9.40 21.77
N SER A 446 1.84 -9.75 22.97
CA SER A 446 2.75 -10.87 23.26
C SER A 446 2.11 -12.25 23.06
N ASP A 447 0.80 -12.33 23.03
CA ASP A 447 0.02 -13.52 22.73
C ASP A 447 -0.05 -13.85 21.23
N TYR A 448 0.36 -12.91 20.36
CA TYR A 448 0.53 -13.18 18.95
C TYR A 448 1.81 -13.98 18.71
N THR A 449 1.66 -15.28 18.50
CA THR A 449 2.78 -16.15 18.13
C THR A 449 2.92 -16.15 16.61
N ALA A 450 3.97 -15.49 16.10
CA ALA A 450 4.38 -15.68 14.72
C ALA A 450 4.97 -17.07 14.56
N HIS A 451 4.47 -17.84 13.63
CA HIS A 451 4.97 -19.18 13.38
C HIS A 451 6.06 -19.17 12.32
N ALA A 452 7.12 -19.92 12.57
CA ALA A 452 8.30 -19.97 11.71
C ALA A 452 7.93 -20.41 10.28
N VAL A 453 8.45 -19.66 9.34
CA VAL A 453 8.31 -19.85 7.91
C VAL A 453 8.89 -21.19 7.46
N ILE A 454 8.15 -21.99 6.73
CA ILE A 454 8.66 -23.24 6.16
C ILE A 454 8.08 -23.49 4.75
N SER A 455 8.99 -23.86 3.85
CA SER A 455 8.86 -24.55 2.56
C SER A 455 8.07 -23.93 1.38
N LYS A 456 8.61 -24.13 0.20
CA LYS A 456 8.32 -23.51 -1.11
C LYS A 456 6.90 -23.72 -1.65
N PRO A 457 6.23 -22.69 -2.16
CA PRO A 457 4.99 -22.81 -2.94
C PRO A 457 5.24 -23.14 -4.43
N SER A 458 4.36 -23.96 -5.00
CA SER A 458 4.33 -24.32 -6.44
C SER A 458 3.65 -23.26 -7.35
N TYR A 459 3.21 -22.20 -6.79
CA TYR A 459 2.32 -21.16 -7.36
C TYR A 459 2.94 -20.26 -8.45
N TYR A 460 4.27 -20.26 -8.58
CA TYR A 460 5.01 -19.27 -9.36
C TYR A 460 4.90 -19.42 -10.90
N GLU A 461 4.41 -20.54 -11.40
CA GLU A 461 4.39 -20.83 -12.84
C GLU A 461 3.13 -20.30 -13.57
N GLU A 462 2.04 -20.01 -12.86
CA GLU A 462 0.78 -19.57 -13.51
C GLU A 462 0.77 -18.09 -13.91
N TYR A 463 1.51 -17.21 -13.22
CA TYR A 463 1.54 -15.77 -13.56
C TYR A 463 2.47 -15.40 -14.72
N LYS A 464 3.33 -16.31 -15.19
CA LYS A 464 4.23 -16.04 -16.32
C LYS A 464 3.59 -16.12 -17.70
N ASN A 465 2.38 -16.64 -17.83
CA ASN A 465 1.73 -16.96 -19.10
C ASN A 465 0.52 -16.10 -19.49
N GLY A 466 0.28 -14.99 -18.80
CA GLY A 466 -0.78 -14.04 -19.12
C GLY A 466 -0.27 -12.78 -19.83
N ASP A 467 -0.54 -12.69 -21.11
CA ASP A 467 -0.51 -11.54 -22.03
C ASP A 467 0.81 -11.07 -22.64
N GLY A 468 1.14 -11.70 -23.76
CA GLY A 468 1.81 -11.07 -24.87
C GLY A 468 0.81 -10.66 -25.96
N GLY A 469 0.25 -9.46 -25.87
CA GLY A 469 -0.56 -8.82 -26.91
C GLY A 469 0.13 -7.58 -27.47
N SER A 470 0.76 -7.73 -28.64
CA SER A 470 1.32 -6.64 -29.43
C SER A 470 0.20 -5.80 -30.04
N ASP A 471 0.24 -4.48 -29.88
CA ASP A 471 -0.30 -3.56 -30.88
C ASP A 471 0.54 -2.29 -30.99
N SER A 472 1.01 -2.09 -32.22
CA SER A 472 1.78 -0.96 -32.69
C SER A 472 0.85 0.10 -33.28
N SER A 473 0.95 1.36 -32.83
CA SER A 473 0.68 2.48 -33.73
C SER A 473 1.37 3.77 -33.26
N SER A 474 2.12 4.34 -34.17
CA SER A 474 2.90 5.56 -34.12
C SER A 474 2.02 6.81 -34.21
N GLY A 475 2.36 7.88 -33.48
CA GLY A 475 1.84 9.23 -33.71
C GLY A 475 2.58 10.25 -32.85
N GLY A 476 3.52 10.98 -33.46
CA GLY A 476 4.30 12.01 -32.81
C GLY A 476 3.55 13.34 -32.66
N GLY A 477 3.83 14.05 -31.60
CA GLY A 477 3.40 15.44 -31.37
C GLY A 477 4.11 16.00 -30.15
N GLY A 478 5.18 16.78 -30.39
CA GLY A 478 5.90 17.48 -29.32
C GLY A 478 5.05 18.63 -28.78
N GLY A 479 4.71 18.59 -27.52
CA GLY A 479 4.07 19.66 -26.78
C GLY A 479 4.79 19.90 -25.48
N GLY A 480 5.25 21.12 -25.25
CA GLY A 480 5.85 21.51 -24.00
C GLY A 480 4.87 21.35 -22.84
N CYS A 481 5.39 20.92 -21.69
CA CYS A 481 4.62 20.78 -20.45
C CYS A 481 4.25 22.17 -19.90
N ASN A 482 3.21 22.79 -20.44
CA ASN A 482 2.58 23.94 -19.78
C ASN A 482 1.40 23.42 -18.97
N ALA A 483 1.43 23.68 -17.66
CA ALA A 483 0.41 23.30 -16.71
C ALA A 483 -0.93 24.00 -17.06
N GLY A 484 -1.72 23.35 -17.88
CA GLY A 484 -3.12 23.69 -18.03
C GLY A 484 -3.89 23.02 -16.89
N SER A 485 -4.62 23.81 -16.13
CA SER A 485 -5.54 23.36 -15.07
C SER A 485 -6.59 22.40 -15.65
N GLY A 486 -6.29 21.11 -15.60
CA GLY A 486 -7.22 20.04 -15.88
C GLY A 486 -7.76 19.49 -14.56
N PHE A 487 -8.99 19.83 -14.24
CA PHE A 487 -9.77 19.16 -13.21
C PHE A 487 -9.87 17.67 -13.57
N PHE A 488 -9.12 16.82 -12.89
CA PHE A 488 -9.48 15.43 -12.78
C PHE A 488 -10.31 15.24 -11.51
N ALA A 489 -11.61 15.48 -11.62
CA ALA A 489 -12.53 14.81 -10.75
C ALA A 489 -12.32 13.31 -11.01
N VAL A 490 -11.81 12.57 -10.03
CA VAL A 490 -11.99 11.12 -9.99
C VAL A 490 -13.47 10.92 -9.78
N GLY A 491 -14.21 10.99 -10.91
CA GLY A 491 -15.56 10.53 -10.96
C GLY A 491 -15.50 9.04 -10.71
N ILE A 492 -16.06 8.63 -9.60
CA ILE A 492 -16.40 7.24 -9.35
C ILE A 492 -17.37 6.86 -10.44
N PHE A 493 -16.87 6.27 -11.53
CA PHE A 493 -17.72 5.57 -12.46
C PHE A 493 -18.11 4.27 -11.77
N ALA A 494 -19.33 4.28 -11.21
CA ALA A 494 -20.04 3.03 -10.98
C ALA A 494 -20.01 2.21 -12.27
N PRO A 495 -19.76 0.90 -12.23
CA PRO A 495 -19.84 0.08 -13.41
C PRO A 495 -21.26 0.17 -13.96
N PHE A 496 -21.43 0.81 -15.09
CA PHE A 496 -22.65 0.74 -15.87
C PHE A 496 -22.70 -0.68 -16.45
N VAL A 497 -23.36 -1.58 -15.75
CA VAL A 497 -23.75 -2.87 -16.29
C VAL A 497 -24.77 -2.57 -17.39
N MET A 498 -24.32 -2.56 -18.65
CA MET A 498 -25.23 -2.59 -19.79
C MET A 498 -25.90 -3.97 -19.81
N TYR A 499 -27.11 -4.01 -19.29
CA TYR A 499 -28.01 -5.14 -19.46
C TYR A 499 -28.47 -5.15 -20.91
N VAL A 500 -27.77 -5.88 -21.78
CA VAL A 500 -28.22 -6.17 -23.15
C VAL A 500 -29.37 -7.14 -23.07
N LYS A 501 -30.59 -6.64 -23.11
CA LYS A 501 -31.82 -7.41 -23.27
C LYS A 501 -31.79 -8.13 -24.62
N ARG A 502 -31.43 -9.41 -24.66
CA ARG A 502 -31.62 -10.27 -25.83
C ARG A 502 -33.11 -10.36 -26.14
N ARG A 503 -33.56 -9.65 -27.19
CA ARG A 503 -34.85 -9.95 -27.83
C ARG A 503 -34.76 -11.32 -28.48
N LYS A 504 -35.58 -12.24 -28.05
CA LYS A 504 -35.93 -13.46 -28.84
C LYS A 504 -36.66 -12.97 -30.06
N ILE A 505 -36.11 -13.27 -31.23
CA ILE A 505 -36.86 -13.26 -32.49
C ILE A 505 -37.27 -14.73 -32.73
N ASN A 506 -38.57 -14.98 -32.68
CA ASN A 506 -39.17 -16.20 -33.22
C ASN A 506 -39.24 -16.06 -34.77
N ILE A 507 -38.68 -16.94 -35.46
CA ILE A 507 -39.22 -17.59 -36.67
C ILE A 507 -38.76 -19.05 -36.64
#